data_b4e0935af7debdb5de4ec8093f5b8f6a
#
_entry.id   b4e0935af7debdb5de4ec8093f5b8f6a
#
_cell.length_a   1.000
_cell.length_b   1.000
_cell.length_c   1.000
_cell.angle_alpha   90.00
_cell.angle_beta   90.00
_cell.angle_gamma   90.00
#
_symmetry.space_group_name_H-M   'P 1'
#
loop_
_entity.id
_entity.type
_entity.pdbx_description
1 polymer ?
#
loop_
_entity_poly.entity_id
_entity_poly.type
_entity_poly.pdbx_seq_one_letter_code
_entity_poly.pdbx_strand_id
1 'polypeptide(L)'
;SPSAGDIDFDNVCITKIKNNKEMMKFRKQIQMIFQDPYSSLNGRLKVKDIIAEPIKLHNPSISSKDIDNYISDLLESVELTQKSAERYPHEFSGGQRQRISIARALATQPRLLICDEPTSALDVSIQAQILNLLKDLQEQLNLTILFISHDLPVVRQMCDRIAVLKNGKLCEISMTEELFKNPSHEYTKELLTLMPKIESIYN
;
A
#
# COMPACT_ATOMS: atom_id res chain seq x y z
N SER A 1 -5.63 -18.35 -4.37
CA SER A 1 -6.86 -18.32 -5.21
C SER A 1 -8.06 -18.11 -4.32
N PRO A 2 -9.06 -17.32 -4.73
CA PRO A 2 -10.28 -17.16 -3.97
C PRO A 2 -11.04 -18.49 -3.90
N SER A 3 -11.83 -18.68 -2.83
CA SER A 3 -12.67 -19.88 -2.67
C SER A 3 -13.85 -19.89 -3.64
N ALA A 4 -14.34 -18.72 -4.03
CA ALA A 4 -15.41 -18.50 -4.99
C ALA A 4 -15.35 -17.04 -5.52
N GLY A 5 -16.05 -16.78 -6.63
CA GLY A 5 -16.13 -15.47 -7.27
C GLY A 5 -14.99 -15.20 -8.25
N ASP A 6 -15.12 -14.06 -8.92
CA ASP A 6 -14.16 -13.60 -9.92
C ASP A 6 -13.50 -12.29 -9.48
N ILE A 7 -12.27 -12.07 -9.92
CA ILE A 7 -11.55 -10.81 -9.75
C ILE A 7 -11.17 -10.32 -11.15
N ASP A 8 -11.68 -9.16 -11.51
CA ASP A 8 -11.39 -8.52 -12.77
C ASP A 8 -10.42 -7.34 -12.57
N PHE A 9 -9.37 -7.29 -13.40
CA PHE A 9 -8.44 -6.18 -13.47
C PHE A 9 -8.27 -5.76 -14.92
N ASP A 10 -8.55 -4.50 -15.25
CA ASP A 10 -8.54 -3.98 -16.63
C ASP A 10 -9.35 -4.84 -17.60
N ASN A 11 -10.58 -5.20 -17.22
CA ASN A 11 -11.48 -6.06 -17.99
C ASN A 11 -10.97 -7.50 -18.26
N VAL A 12 -9.95 -7.93 -17.51
CA VAL A 12 -9.44 -9.29 -17.56
C VAL A 12 -9.72 -10.00 -16.26
N CYS A 13 -10.40 -11.14 -16.33
CA CYS A 13 -10.67 -11.97 -15.17
C CYS A 13 -9.39 -12.72 -14.74
N ILE A 14 -8.67 -12.16 -13.76
CA ILE A 14 -7.38 -12.70 -13.32
C ILE A 14 -7.50 -14.04 -12.58
N THR A 15 -8.65 -14.35 -11.99
CA THR A 15 -8.91 -15.64 -11.33
C THR A 15 -8.95 -16.82 -12.30
N LYS A 16 -9.23 -16.56 -13.58
CA LYS A 16 -9.28 -17.58 -14.65
C LYS A 16 -7.94 -17.83 -15.31
N ILE A 17 -6.92 -17.03 -15.01
CA ILE A 17 -5.58 -17.19 -15.59
C ILE A 17 -4.87 -18.37 -14.96
N LYS A 18 -4.60 -19.40 -15.76
CA LYS A 18 -3.86 -20.61 -15.35
C LYS A 18 -2.37 -20.53 -15.69
N ASN A 19 -2.01 -19.70 -16.65
CA ASN A 19 -0.64 -19.58 -17.14
C ASN A 19 0.18 -18.65 -16.23
N ASN A 20 1.25 -19.17 -15.64
CA ASN A 20 2.13 -18.39 -14.77
C ASN A 20 2.79 -17.19 -15.48
N LYS A 21 3.15 -17.30 -16.78
CA LYS A 21 3.75 -16.17 -17.54
C LYS A 21 2.73 -15.04 -17.72
N GLU A 22 1.48 -15.38 -17.95
CA GLU A 22 0.41 -14.40 -18.05
C GLU A 22 0.12 -13.76 -16.68
N MET A 23 0.01 -14.57 -15.62
CA MET A 23 -0.17 -14.08 -14.25
C MET A 23 0.96 -13.14 -13.79
N MET A 24 2.21 -13.39 -14.23
CA MET A 24 3.34 -12.52 -13.92
C MET A 24 3.16 -11.08 -14.44
N LYS A 25 2.46 -10.88 -15.56
CA LYS A 25 2.14 -9.54 -16.07
C LYS A 25 1.25 -8.77 -15.10
N PHE A 26 0.26 -9.44 -14.50
CA PHE A 26 -0.63 -8.84 -13.50
C PHE A 26 0.08 -8.63 -12.16
N ARG A 27 0.90 -9.58 -11.74
CA ARG A 27 1.72 -9.43 -10.51
C ARG A 27 2.68 -8.24 -10.59
N LYS A 28 3.15 -7.89 -11.79
CA LYS A 28 3.93 -6.66 -11.99
C LYS A 28 3.10 -5.41 -11.75
N GLN A 29 1.83 -5.40 -12.16
CA GLN A 29 0.94 -4.25 -12.12
C GLN A 29 0.20 -4.10 -10.78
N ILE A 30 0.11 -5.17 -9.99
CA ILE A 30 -0.58 -5.20 -8.70
C ILE A 30 0.44 -5.54 -7.63
N GLN A 31 0.69 -4.62 -6.73
CA GLN A 31 1.62 -4.81 -5.62
C GLN A 31 0.93 -4.60 -4.29
N MET A 32 1.52 -5.13 -3.22
CA MET A 32 0.93 -5.08 -1.89
C MET A 32 1.95 -4.64 -0.84
N ILE A 33 1.52 -3.75 0.02
CA ILE A 33 2.19 -3.37 1.26
C ILE A 33 1.47 -4.08 2.40
N PHE A 34 2.19 -4.88 3.16
CA PHE A 34 1.66 -5.69 4.26
C PHE A 34 1.65 -4.91 5.57
N GLN A 35 0.79 -5.32 6.47
CA GLN A 35 0.58 -4.75 7.80
C GLN A 35 1.87 -4.68 8.65
N ASP A 36 2.69 -5.72 8.60
CA ASP A 36 3.94 -5.79 9.37
C ASP A 36 5.16 -5.68 8.46
N PRO A 37 5.88 -4.54 8.49
CA PRO A 37 7.09 -4.37 7.70
C PRO A 37 8.25 -5.27 8.17
N TYR A 38 8.23 -5.77 9.41
CA TYR A 38 9.25 -6.68 9.91
C TYR A 38 9.19 -8.05 9.25
N SER A 39 8.00 -8.62 9.17
CA SER A 39 7.80 -9.95 8.55
C SER A 39 7.87 -9.88 7.02
N SER A 40 7.60 -8.72 6.44
CA SER A 40 7.56 -8.55 4.97
C SER A 40 8.94 -8.37 4.33
N LEU A 41 9.97 -7.97 5.08
CA LEU A 41 11.33 -7.76 4.59
C LEU A 41 12.26 -8.90 5.05
N ASN A 42 13.03 -9.46 4.10
CA ASN A 42 14.05 -10.44 4.45
C ASN A 42 15.23 -9.76 5.17
N GLY A 43 15.31 -9.89 6.49
CA GLY A 43 16.35 -9.27 7.32
C GLY A 43 17.79 -9.71 7.03
N ARG A 44 17.99 -10.76 6.22
CA ARG A 44 19.32 -11.27 5.80
C ARG A 44 19.84 -10.62 4.53
N LEU A 45 19.02 -9.87 3.82
CA LEU A 45 19.36 -9.16 2.60
C LEU A 45 19.57 -7.67 2.88
N LYS A 46 20.45 -7.03 2.13
CA LYS A 46 20.56 -5.57 2.12
C LYS A 46 19.34 -4.93 1.47
N VAL A 47 19.05 -3.70 1.80
CA VAL A 47 17.92 -2.96 1.25
C VAL A 47 17.95 -2.93 -0.28
N LYS A 48 19.12 -2.72 -0.89
CA LYS A 48 19.26 -2.76 -2.35
C LYS A 48 18.86 -4.11 -2.95
N ASP A 49 19.19 -5.23 -2.31
CA ASP A 49 18.87 -6.56 -2.81
C ASP A 49 17.37 -6.84 -2.71
N ILE A 50 16.73 -6.37 -1.62
CA ILE A 50 15.28 -6.46 -1.41
C ILE A 50 14.52 -5.69 -2.49
N ILE A 51 14.96 -4.47 -2.84
CA ILE A 51 14.32 -3.64 -3.87
C ILE A 51 14.67 -4.17 -5.28
N ALA A 52 15.87 -4.70 -5.49
CA ALA A 52 16.31 -5.26 -6.77
C ALA A 52 15.57 -6.55 -7.15
N GLU A 53 15.12 -7.34 -6.17
CA GLU A 53 14.47 -8.64 -6.41
C GLU A 53 13.29 -8.56 -7.40
N PRO A 54 12.25 -7.73 -7.17
CA PRO A 54 11.14 -7.59 -8.10
C PRO A 54 11.57 -6.98 -9.45
N ILE A 55 12.57 -6.11 -9.49
CA ILE A 55 13.08 -5.52 -10.73
C ILE A 55 13.68 -6.62 -11.62
N LYS A 56 14.59 -7.43 -11.06
CA LYS A 56 15.26 -8.53 -11.76
C LYS A 56 14.27 -9.61 -12.22
N LEU A 57 13.26 -9.90 -11.39
CA LEU A 57 12.24 -10.88 -11.71
C LEU A 57 11.44 -10.50 -12.97
N HIS A 58 11.11 -9.21 -13.11
CA HIS A 58 10.31 -8.71 -14.24
C HIS A 58 11.12 -8.19 -15.42
N ASN A 59 12.41 -7.92 -15.23
CA ASN A 59 13.34 -7.50 -16.27
C ASN A 59 14.72 -8.16 -16.08
N PRO A 60 14.88 -9.45 -16.44
CA PRO A 60 16.12 -10.19 -16.22
C PRO A 60 17.34 -9.65 -17.00
N SER A 61 17.11 -8.83 -18.04
CA SER A 61 18.18 -8.27 -18.89
C SER A 61 18.66 -6.89 -18.48
N ILE A 62 18.10 -6.32 -17.39
CA ILE A 62 18.50 -4.99 -16.91
C ILE A 62 19.96 -5.01 -16.40
N SER A 63 20.74 -3.97 -16.73
CA SER A 63 22.12 -3.87 -16.28
C SER A 63 22.19 -3.57 -14.77
N SER A 64 23.27 -4.01 -14.11
CA SER A 64 23.47 -3.72 -12.67
C SER A 64 23.51 -2.20 -12.40
N LYS A 65 24.11 -1.42 -13.29
CA LYS A 65 24.20 0.03 -13.17
C LYS A 65 22.82 0.69 -13.23
N ASP A 66 21.93 0.23 -14.12
CA ASP A 66 20.58 0.78 -14.24
C ASP A 66 19.74 0.41 -13.01
N ILE A 67 19.94 -0.79 -12.45
CA ILE A 67 19.31 -1.20 -11.20
C ILE A 67 19.74 -0.27 -10.05
N ASP A 68 21.07 -0.03 -9.90
CA ASP A 68 21.59 0.80 -8.82
C ASP A 68 21.06 2.24 -8.89
N ASN A 69 21.01 2.83 -10.10
CA ASN A 69 20.44 4.15 -10.31
C ASN A 69 18.94 4.16 -9.94
N TYR A 70 18.19 3.18 -10.43
CA TYR A 70 16.75 3.10 -10.16
C TYR A 70 16.44 2.89 -8.67
N ILE A 71 17.23 2.09 -7.96
CA ILE A 71 17.11 1.92 -6.50
C ILE A 71 17.40 3.25 -5.79
N SER A 72 18.39 4.02 -6.25
CA SER A 72 18.69 5.33 -5.69
C SER A 72 17.48 6.27 -5.79
N ASP A 73 16.86 6.34 -6.98
CA ASP A 73 15.67 7.17 -7.22
C ASP A 73 14.48 6.70 -6.38
N LEU A 74 14.28 5.39 -6.25
CA LEU A 74 13.22 4.82 -5.40
C LEU A 74 13.43 5.15 -3.92
N LEU A 75 14.65 5.06 -3.41
CA LEU A 75 14.95 5.41 -2.02
C LEU A 75 14.70 6.89 -1.77
N GLU A 76 15.09 7.77 -2.69
CA GLU A 76 14.82 9.20 -2.60
C GLU A 76 13.32 9.50 -2.62
N SER A 77 12.54 8.85 -3.50
CA SER A 77 11.08 9.01 -3.57
C SER A 77 10.34 8.63 -2.29
N VAL A 78 10.93 7.78 -1.45
CA VAL A 78 10.41 7.41 -0.12
C VAL A 78 11.15 8.12 1.02
N GLU A 79 11.86 9.20 0.73
CA GLU A 79 12.59 10.03 1.71
C GLU A 79 13.66 9.25 2.49
N LEU A 80 14.33 8.32 1.84
CA LEU A 80 15.51 7.62 2.35
C LEU A 80 16.76 8.04 1.57
N THR A 81 17.91 8.07 2.27
CA THR A 81 19.18 8.39 1.63
C THR A 81 19.71 7.20 0.81
N GLN A 82 20.49 7.46 -0.23
CA GLN A 82 21.16 6.44 -1.04
C GLN A 82 22.01 5.48 -0.20
N LYS A 83 22.63 5.97 0.88
CA LYS A 83 23.40 5.15 1.83
C LYS A 83 22.57 4.03 2.48
N SER A 84 21.25 4.18 2.50
CA SER A 84 20.32 3.16 3.00
C SER A 84 20.38 1.86 2.21
N ALA A 85 20.77 1.91 0.94
CA ALA A 85 20.88 0.74 0.05
C ALA A 85 21.81 -0.36 0.59
N GLU A 86 22.90 0.02 1.27
CA GLU A 86 23.93 -0.91 1.75
C GLU A 86 23.64 -1.47 3.15
N ARG A 87 22.59 -1.01 3.81
CA ARG A 87 22.22 -1.41 5.17
C ARG A 87 21.21 -2.56 5.17
N TYR A 88 21.05 -3.20 6.32
CA TYR A 88 20.10 -4.29 6.54
C TYR A 88 18.82 -3.76 7.21
N PRO A 89 17.65 -4.41 7.00
CA PRO A 89 16.38 -3.96 7.59
C PRO A 89 16.40 -3.76 9.11
N HIS A 90 17.14 -4.57 9.85
CA HIS A 90 17.23 -4.47 11.30
C HIS A 90 17.93 -3.19 11.81
N GLU A 91 18.64 -2.46 10.92
CA GLU A 91 19.30 -1.19 11.26
C GLU A 91 18.39 0.03 11.12
N PHE A 92 17.11 -0.17 10.78
CA PHE A 92 16.13 0.89 10.52
C PHE A 92 15.03 0.91 11.57
N SER A 93 14.44 2.11 11.81
CA SER A 93 13.21 2.26 12.59
C SER A 93 12.01 1.63 11.89
N GLY A 94 10.89 1.45 12.60
CA GLY A 94 9.64 0.94 12.01
C GLY A 94 9.17 1.74 10.80
N GLY A 95 9.12 3.07 10.91
CA GLY A 95 8.74 3.95 9.80
C GLY A 95 9.70 3.89 8.62
N GLN A 96 11.01 3.78 8.86
CA GLN A 96 12.00 3.60 7.80
C GLN A 96 11.85 2.25 7.09
N ARG A 97 11.54 1.17 7.82
CA ARG A 97 11.23 -0.14 7.20
C ARG A 97 9.97 -0.09 6.37
N GLN A 98 8.95 0.65 6.81
CA GLN A 98 7.74 0.86 6.03
C GLN A 98 8.06 1.58 4.72
N ARG A 99 8.92 2.61 4.73
CA ARG A 99 9.40 3.29 3.53
C ARG A 99 10.15 2.33 2.58
N ILE A 100 10.97 1.42 3.10
CA ILE A 100 11.62 0.37 2.31
C ILE A 100 10.58 -0.58 1.68
N SER A 101 9.54 -0.97 2.42
CA SER A 101 8.46 -1.81 1.91
C SER A 101 7.68 -1.11 0.79
N ILE A 102 7.44 0.21 0.92
CA ILE A 102 6.83 1.04 -0.13
C ILE A 102 7.74 1.08 -1.37
N ALA A 103 9.04 1.39 -1.21
CA ALA A 103 10.00 1.41 -2.31
C ALA A 103 10.06 0.07 -3.06
N ARG A 104 10.08 -1.05 -2.34
CA ARG A 104 10.02 -2.40 -2.94
C ARG A 104 8.75 -2.61 -3.75
N ALA A 105 7.59 -2.20 -3.23
CA ALA A 105 6.33 -2.33 -3.95
C ALA A 105 6.30 -1.46 -5.22
N LEU A 106 6.88 -0.26 -5.17
CA LEU A 106 6.97 0.65 -6.33
C LEU A 106 8.00 0.21 -7.38
N ALA A 107 8.92 -0.69 -7.03
CA ALA A 107 10.02 -1.12 -7.90
C ALA A 107 9.57 -1.76 -9.23
N THR A 108 8.34 -2.26 -9.32
CA THR A 108 7.75 -2.79 -10.55
C THR A 108 6.94 -1.77 -11.34
N GLN A 109 6.82 -0.53 -10.86
CA GLN A 109 5.94 0.50 -11.41
C GLN A 109 4.49 0.01 -11.52
N PRO A 110 3.85 -0.34 -10.39
CA PRO A 110 2.51 -0.90 -10.39
C PRO A 110 1.47 0.15 -10.77
N ARG A 111 0.29 -0.31 -11.21
CA ARG A 111 -0.89 0.53 -11.43
C ARG A 111 -1.85 0.48 -10.23
N LEU A 112 -1.84 -0.64 -9.50
CA LEU A 112 -2.63 -0.84 -8.29
C LEU A 112 -1.71 -1.18 -7.13
N LEU A 113 -1.82 -0.41 -6.06
CA LEU A 113 -1.15 -0.65 -4.79
C LEU A 113 -2.18 -1.02 -3.73
N ILE A 114 -2.09 -2.22 -3.18
CA ILE A 114 -2.93 -2.68 -2.07
C ILE A 114 -2.17 -2.37 -0.78
N CYS A 115 -2.75 -1.55 0.08
CA CYS A 115 -2.19 -1.19 1.37
C CYS A 115 -3.02 -1.86 2.47
N ASP A 116 -2.50 -2.94 3.05
CA ASP A 116 -3.17 -3.69 4.13
C ASP A 116 -2.67 -3.20 5.48
N GLU A 117 -3.46 -2.34 6.13
CA GLU A 117 -3.14 -1.67 7.40
C GLU A 117 -1.71 -1.08 7.45
N PRO A 118 -1.28 -0.28 6.46
CA PRO A 118 0.14 0.05 6.25
C PRO A 118 0.78 0.87 7.38
N THR A 119 0.00 1.32 8.36
CA THR A 119 0.46 2.20 9.45
C THR A 119 0.10 1.68 10.83
N SER A 120 -0.60 0.55 10.97
CA SER A 120 -1.13 0.05 12.25
C SER A 120 -0.05 -0.28 13.30
N ALA A 121 1.17 -0.63 12.85
CA ALA A 121 2.30 -0.96 13.73
C ALA A 121 3.21 0.26 14.05
N LEU A 122 2.80 1.48 13.67
CA LEU A 122 3.59 2.70 13.80
C LEU A 122 2.98 3.65 14.83
N ASP A 123 3.82 4.48 15.45
CA ASP A 123 3.33 5.58 16.27
C ASP A 123 2.62 6.66 15.44
N VAL A 124 1.74 7.45 16.09
CA VAL A 124 0.85 8.42 15.41
C VAL A 124 1.61 9.42 14.54
N SER A 125 2.77 9.87 15.00
CA SER A 125 3.55 10.87 14.27
C SER A 125 4.16 10.29 12.99
N ILE A 126 4.69 9.08 13.04
CA ILE A 126 5.23 8.36 11.89
C ILE A 126 4.10 7.90 10.95
N GLN A 127 2.95 7.49 11.51
CA GLN A 127 1.76 7.16 10.73
C GLN A 127 1.38 8.31 9.80
N ALA A 128 1.27 9.54 10.32
CA ALA A 128 0.94 10.72 9.51
C ALA A 128 1.94 10.95 8.36
N GLN A 129 3.24 10.76 8.62
CA GLN A 129 4.28 10.88 7.60
C GLN A 129 4.13 9.83 6.49
N ILE A 130 3.84 8.58 6.84
CA ILE A 130 3.65 7.50 5.85
C ILE A 130 2.38 7.73 5.03
N LEU A 131 1.30 8.22 5.62
CA LEU A 131 0.06 8.53 4.91
C LEU A 131 0.25 9.67 3.91
N ASN A 132 0.94 10.74 4.30
CA ASN A 132 1.28 11.84 3.40
C ASN A 132 2.17 11.34 2.25
N LEU A 133 3.21 10.57 2.55
CA LEU A 133 4.07 9.97 1.54
C LEU A 133 3.26 9.13 0.52
N LEU A 134 2.33 8.28 0.99
CA LEU A 134 1.49 7.47 0.10
C LEU A 134 0.60 8.34 -0.80
N LYS A 135 0.10 9.47 -0.29
CA LYS A 135 -0.72 10.40 -1.05
C LYS A 135 0.09 11.13 -2.12
N ASP A 136 1.28 11.62 -1.76
CA ASP A 136 2.20 12.26 -2.70
C ASP A 136 2.61 11.30 -3.82
N LEU A 137 2.94 10.04 -3.48
CA LEU A 137 3.27 9.00 -4.45
C LEU A 137 2.06 8.63 -5.34
N GLN A 138 0.84 8.61 -4.79
CA GLN A 138 -0.38 8.40 -5.56
C GLN A 138 -0.55 9.44 -6.64
N GLU A 139 -0.38 10.72 -6.31
CA GLU A 139 -0.51 11.84 -7.25
C GLU A 139 0.62 11.83 -8.29
N GLN A 140 1.87 11.70 -7.85
CA GLN A 140 3.05 11.75 -8.72
C GLN A 140 3.09 10.59 -9.73
N LEU A 141 2.70 9.39 -9.29
CA LEU A 141 2.78 8.16 -10.09
C LEU A 141 1.43 7.74 -10.70
N ASN A 142 0.36 8.52 -10.47
CA ASN A 142 -1.00 8.21 -10.91
C ASN A 142 -1.45 6.80 -10.50
N LEU A 143 -1.22 6.45 -9.23
CA LEU A 143 -1.52 5.13 -8.67
C LEU A 143 -3.00 5.01 -8.27
N THR A 144 -3.58 3.86 -8.54
CA THR A 144 -4.79 3.44 -7.84
C THR A 144 -4.39 2.78 -6.52
N ILE A 145 -4.95 3.23 -5.40
CA ILE A 145 -4.69 2.62 -4.09
C ILE A 145 -5.96 1.95 -3.57
N LEU A 146 -5.85 0.67 -3.22
CA LEU A 146 -6.83 -0.04 -2.39
C LEU A 146 -6.34 -0.03 -0.95
N PHE A 147 -6.93 0.85 -0.14
CA PHE A 147 -6.50 1.06 1.24
C PHE A 147 -7.39 0.28 2.21
N ILE A 148 -6.83 -0.61 3.01
CA ILE A 148 -7.53 -1.39 4.03
C ILE A 148 -7.11 -0.87 5.39
N SER A 149 -8.09 -0.48 6.22
CA SER A 149 -7.84 0.02 7.56
C SER A 149 -9.09 -0.12 8.43
N HIS A 150 -8.90 -0.18 9.74
CA HIS A 150 -9.94 -0.04 10.74
C HIS A 150 -10.00 1.38 11.35
N ASP A 151 -9.08 2.27 10.95
CA ASP A 151 -9.00 3.66 11.41
C ASP A 151 -9.82 4.57 10.49
N LEU A 152 -11.04 4.92 10.92
CA LEU A 152 -11.97 5.72 10.11
C LEU A 152 -11.47 7.13 9.80
N PRO A 153 -10.85 7.90 10.72
CA PRO A 153 -10.15 9.15 10.40
C PRO A 153 -9.17 9.04 9.25
N VAL A 154 -8.33 8.02 9.28
CA VAL A 154 -7.35 7.73 8.22
C VAL A 154 -8.04 7.43 6.89
N VAL A 155 -9.04 6.54 6.90
CA VAL A 155 -9.81 6.19 5.70
C VAL A 155 -10.48 7.41 5.08
N ARG A 156 -11.05 8.32 5.92
CA ARG A 156 -11.66 9.56 5.46
C ARG A 156 -10.67 10.47 4.74
N GLN A 157 -9.43 10.54 5.23
CA GLN A 157 -8.39 11.39 4.65
C GLN A 157 -7.82 10.81 3.34
N MET A 158 -7.73 9.46 3.25
CA MET A 158 -7.00 8.78 2.18
C MET A 158 -7.88 8.35 1.00
N CYS A 159 -9.19 8.15 1.20
CA CYS A 159 -10.02 7.45 0.23
C CYS A 159 -11.12 8.34 -0.35
N ASP A 160 -11.32 8.26 -1.68
CA ASP A 160 -12.45 8.91 -2.37
C ASP A 160 -13.75 8.13 -2.19
N ARG A 161 -13.65 6.81 -2.10
CA ARG A 161 -14.78 5.88 -1.92
C ARG A 161 -14.44 4.87 -0.83
N ILE A 162 -15.45 4.48 -0.08
CA ILE A 162 -15.30 3.55 1.04
C ILE A 162 -16.27 2.37 0.86
N ALA A 163 -15.75 1.17 1.08
CA ALA A 163 -16.52 -0.06 1.22
C ALA A 163 -16.45 -0.54 2.67
N VAL A 164 -17.57 -0.64 3.34
CA VAL A 164 -17.65 -1.13 4.72
C VAL A 164 -17.97 -2.62 4.73
N LEU A 165 -17.10 -3.40 5.37
CA LEU A 165 -17.27 -4.84 5.52
C LEU A 165 -17.52 -5.23 6.98
N LYS A 166 -18.44 -6.18 7.19
CA LYS A 166 -18.68 -6.82 8.50
C LYS A 166 -18.73 -8.33 8.31
N ASN A 167 -17.90 -9.08 9.03
CA ASN A 167 -17.85 -10.54 8.95
C ASN A 167 -17.73 -11.08 7.50
N GLY A 168 -16.88 -10.44 6.69
CA GLY A 168 -16.64 -10.80 5.30
C GLY A 168 -17.76 -10.45 4.32
N LYS A 169 -18.80 -9.73 4.76
CA LYS A 169 -19.90 -9.26 3.90
C LYS A 169 -19.82 -7.76 3.68
N LEU A 170 -20.06 -7.34 2.45
CA LEU A 170 -20.18 -5.93 2.10
C LEU A 170 -21.49 -5.38 2.68
N CYS A 171 -21.37 -4.38 3.55
CA CYS A 171 -22.51 -3.69 4.18
C CYS A 171 -22.93 -2.46 3.38
N GLU A 172 -21.97 -1.64 2.99
CA GLU A 172 -22.19 -0.37 2.31
C GLU A 172 -21.00 -0.01 1.45
N ILE A 173 -21.25 0.68 0.32
CA ILE A 173 -20.23 1.30 -0.50
C ILE A 173 -20.71 2.66 -0.97
N SER A 174 -19.95 3.72 -0.73
CA SER A 174 -20.32 5.08 -1.08
C SER A 174 -19.08 5.96 -1.28
N MET A 175 -19.29 7.17 -1.81
CA MET A 175 -18.30 8.23 -1.77
C MET A 175 -18.02 8.60 -0.31
N THR A 176 -16.78 8.94 0.01
CA THR A 176 -16.36 9.21 1.39
C THR A 176 -17.22 10.24 2.08
N GLU A 177 -17.42 11.41 1.46
CA GLU A 177 -18.21 12.47 2.08
C GLU A 177 -19.69 12.07 2.31
N GLU A 178 -20.27 11.29 1.41
CA GLU A 178 -21.65 10.82 1.56
C GLU A 178 -21.74 9.80 2.70
N LEU A 179 -20.83 8.86 2.79
CA LEU A 179 -20.81 7.84 3.84
C LEU A 179 -20.71 8.47 5.24
N PHE A 180 -19.88 9.53 5.38
CA PHE A 180 -19.72 10.21 6.67
C PHE A 180 -20.89 11.13 7.02
N LYS A 181 -21.62 11.68 6.03
CA LYS A 181 -22.80 12.55 6.26
C LYS A 181 -24.09 11.76 6.45
N ASN A 182 -24.33 10.79 5.59
CA ASN A 182 -25.59 10.06 5.47
C ASN A 182 -25.37 8.55 5.35
N PRO A 183 -24.80 7.88 6.38
CA PRO A 183 -24.58 6.43 6.34
C PRO A 183 -25.91 5.69 6.20
N SER A 184 -26.00 4.76 5.26
CA SER A 184 -27.24 4.02 4.99
C SER A 184 -27.37 2.77 5.86
N HIS A 185 -26.26 2.04 6.07
CA HIS A 185 -26.26 0.77 6.80
C HIS A 185 -26.08 0.98 8.30
N GLU A 186 -26.87 0.26 9.13
CA GLU A 186 -26.83 0.34 10.60
C GLU A 186 -25.42 0.16 11.18
N TYR A 187 -24.66 -0.80 10.66
CA TYR A 187 -23.28 -1.03 11.10
C TYR A 187 -22.35 0.16 10.80
N THR A 188 -22.54 0.82 9.66
CA THR A 188 -21.77 2.03 9.33
C THR A 188 -22.08 3.14 10.32
N LYS A 189 -23.36 3.33 10.68
CA LYS A 189 -23.80 4.30 11.69
C LYS A 189 -23.17 4.00 13.05
N GLU A 190 -23.18 2.73 13.45
CA GLU A 190 -22.54 2.26 14.69
C GLU A 190 -21.04 2.61 14.71
N LEU A 191 -20.31 2.27 13.64
CA LEU A 191 -18.88 2.58 13.51
C LEU A 191 -18.60 4.08 13.62
N LEU A 192 -19.39 4.90 12.95
CA LEU A 192 -19.22 6.36 12.98
C LEU A 192 -19.52 6.97 14.35
N THR A 193 -20.42 6.38 15.15
CA THR A 193 -20.68 6.85 16.52
C THR A 193 -19.52 6.56 17.47
N LEU A 194 -18.71 5.55 17.17
CA LEU A 194 -17.54 5.18 17.97
C LEU A 194 -16.30 6.03 17.64
N MET A 195 -16.37 6.84 16.57
CA MET A 195 -15.27 7.77 16.26
C MET A 195 -15.10 8.80 17.37
N PRO A 196 -13.84 9.08 17.78
CA PRO A 196 -13.59 10.24 18.64
C PRO A 196 -14.15 11.48 17.94
N LYS A 197 -15.07 12.20 18.60
CA LYS A 197 -15.48 13.53 18.13
C LYS A 197 -14.26 14.43 18.18
N ILE A 198 -13.70 14.74 17.04
CA ILE A 198 -12.74 15.85 16.94
C ILE A 198 -13.57 17.10 17.18
N GLU A 199 -13.70 17.50 18.46
CA GLU A 199 -14.21 18.82 18.77
C GLU A 199 -13.34 19.80 18.01
N SER A 200 -14.00 20.65 17.25
CA SER A 200 -13.41 21.68 16.40
C SER A 200 -12.34 22.47 17.18
N ILE A 201 -11.09 22.21 16.90
CA ILE A 201 -9.94 23.04 17.38
C ILE A 201 -9.79 24.29 16.49
N TYR A 202 -10.80 24.61 15.70
CA TYR A 202 -10.88 25.84 14.92
C TYR A 202 -12.21 26.54 15.19
N ASN A 203 -12.25 27.25 16.30
CA ASN A 203 -13.06 28.47 16.48
C ASN A 203 -12.14 29.67 16.33
#